data_dd6aa6edd3cb92cf9fbd33b79a02e0bf
#
_entry.id   dd6aa6edd3cb92cf9fbd33b79a02e0bf
#
_cell.length_a   1.000
_cell.length_b   1.000
_cell.length_c   1.000
_cell.angle_alpha   90.00
_cell.angle_beta   90.00
_cell.angle_gamma   90.00
#
_symmetry.space_group_name_H-M   'P 1'
#
loop_
_entity.id
_entity.type
_entity.pdbx_description
1 polymer ?
#
loop_
_entity_poly.entity_id
_entity_poly.type
_entity_poly.pdbx_seq_one_letter_code
_entity_poly.pdbx_strand_id
1 'polypeptide(L)'
;MALISAIFLVVVLVALALAAVSLSEVEQDTGIKSLISSKVYYGAKAGLEWGIQQAIAPAAPVCNASTNFNLTQGGLTNINVTVTCTSTTHGAGNFVYYITSCATTGTSCAAPGVLGNVNYAERRLQATVSNIP
;
A
#
# COMPACT_ATOMS: atom_id res chain seq x y z
N MET A 1 -29.28 -18.31 -50.04
CA MET A 1 -28.30 -17.24 -49.80
C MET A 1 -28.57 -16.51 -48.46
N ALA A 2 -29.80 -16.12 -48.12
CA ALA A 2 -30.14 -15.39 -46.90
C ALA A 2 -29.80 -16.15 -45.60
N LEU A 3 -29.90 -17.45 -45.55
CA LEU A 3 -29.67 -18.27 -44.36
C LEU A 3 -28.19 -18.31 -43.95
N ILE A 4 -27.28 -18.33 -44.91
CA ILE A 4 -25.83 -18.34 -44.70
C ILE A 4 -25.37 -16.98 -44.16
N SER A 5 -25.88 -15.89 -44.69
CA SER A 5 -25.53 -14.53 -44.18
C SER A 5 -26.07 -14.27 -42.77
N ALA A 6 -27.24 -14.82 -42.43
CA ALA A 6 -27.79 -14.71 -41.07
C ALA A 6 -26.92 -15.45 -40.04
N ILE A 7 -26.49 -16.68 -40.35
CA ILE A 7 -25.59 -17.43 -39.45
C ILE A 7 -24.26 -16.72 -39.29
N PHE A 8 -23.70 -16.18 -40.37
CA PHE A 8 -22.44 -15.42 -40.29
C PHE A 8 -22.57 -14.19 -39.39
N LEU A 9 -23.66 -13.42 -39.52
CA LEU A 9 -23.90 -12.26 -38.63
C LEU A 9 -24.02 -12.65 -37.18
N VAL A 10 -24.73 -13.73 -36.86
CA VAL A 10 -24.87 -14.21 -35.48
C VAL A 10 -23.51 -14.60 -34.90
N VAL A 11 -22.68 -15.33 -35.65
CA VAL A 11 -21.34 -15.73 -35.18
C VAL A 11 -20.44 -14.52 -34.92
N VAL A 12 -20.45 -13.52 -35.78
CA VAL A 12 -19.68 -12.28 -35.60
C VAL A 12 -20.16 -11.50 -34.38
N LEU A 13 -21.47 -11.38 -34.18
CA LEU A 13 -22.03 -10.69 -33.02
C LEU A 13 -21.65 -11.40 -31.69
N VAL A 14 -21.72 -12.72 -31.65
CA VAL A 14 -21.31 -13.50 -30.47
C VAL A 14 -19.83 -13.32 -30.20
N ALA A 15 -18.96 -13.35 -31.20
CA ALA A 15 -17.53 -13.15 -31.05
C ALA A 15 -17.21 -11.74 -30.49
N LEU A 16 -17.87 -10.71 -30.98
CA LEU A 16 -17.73 -9.34 -30.49
C LEU A 16 -18.22 -9.18 -29.03
N ALA A 17 -19.37 -9.83 -28.72
CA ALA A 17 -19.89 -9.81 -27.35
C ALA A 17 -18.92 -10.46 -26.35
N LEU A 18 -18.33 -11.60 -26.68
CA LEU A 18 -17.33 -12.27 -25.85
C LEU A 18 -16.06 -11.41 -25.65
N ALA A 19 -15.59 -10.75 -26.70
CA ALA A 19 -14.46 -9.84 -26.62
C ALA A 19 -14.75 -8.63 -25.69
N ALA A 20 -15.95 -8.06 -25.76
CA ALA A 20 -16.35 -6.95 -24.91
C ALA A 20 -16.43 -7.34 -23.42
N VAL A 21 -16.92 -8.52 -23.10
CA VAL A 21 -16.98 -9.02 -21.72
C VAL A 21 -15.57 -9.21 -21.15
N SER A 22 -14.65 -9.81 -21.89
CA SER A 22 -13.28 -10.04 -21.40
C SER A 22 -12.52 -8.75 -21.11
N LEU A 23 -12.73 -7.68 -21.88
CA LEU A 23 -12.14 -6.36 -21.62
C LEU A 23 -12.70 -5.74 -20.33
N SER A 24 -14.00 -5.88 -20.10
CA SER A 24 -14.66 -5.34 -18.90
C SER A 24 -14.14 -5.97 -17.60
N GLU A 25 -13.84 -7.26 -17.60
CA GLU A 25 -13.26 -7.95 -16.43
C GLU A 25 -11.86 -7.44 -16.09
N VAL A 26 -11.01 -7.21 -17.09
CA VAL A 26 -9.66 -6.67 -16.89
C VAL A 26 -9.68 -5.24 -16.34
N GLU A 27 -10.58 -4.40 -16.81
CA GLU A 27 -10.72 -3.03 -16.31
C GLU A 27 -11.15 -2.99 -14.84
N GLN A 28 -12.07 -3.84 -14.43
CA GLN A 28 -12.53 -3.93 -13.04
C GLN A 28 -11.40 -4.40 -12.10
N ASP A 29 -10.63 -5.41 -12.47
CA ASP A 29 -9.53 -5.94 -11.66
C ASP A 29 -8.41 -4.90 -11.48
N THR A 30 -8.05 -4.17 -12.53
CA THR A 30 -7.06 -3.09 -12.45
C THR A 30 -7.55 -1.93 -11.58
N GLY A 31 -8.83 -1.58 -11.64
CA GLY A 31 -9.44 -0.56 -10.79
C GLY A 31 -9.36 -0.90 -9.29
N ILE A 32 -9.70 -2.12 -8.92
CA ILE A 32 -9.63 -2.60 -7.53
C ILE A 32 -8.19 -2.59 -7.02
N LYS A 33 -7.23 -3.09 -7.80
CA LYS A 33 -5.81 -3.10 -7.43
C LYS A 33 -5.25 -1.70 -7.23
N SER A 34 -5.62 -0.75 -8.06
CA SER A 34 -5.23 0.64 -7.93
C SER A 34 -5.76 1.28 -6.64
N LEU A 35 -6.99 0.98 -6.27
CA LEU A 35 -7.63 1.46 -5.06
C LEU A 35 -6.98 0.87 -3.80
N ILE A 36 -6.68 -0.43 -3.80
CA ILE A 36 -5.96 -1.09 -2.70
C ILE A 36 -4.55 -0.50 -2.56
N SER A 37 -3.84 -0.29 -3.65
CA SER A 37 -2.51 0.33 -3.64
C SER A 37 -2.53 1.74 -3.04
N SER A 38 -3.53 2.54 -3.37
CA SER A 38 -3.73 3.87 -2.80
C SER A 38 -4.01 3.82 -1.30
N LYS A 39 -4.87 2.91 -0.85
CA LYS A 39 -5.15 2.71 0.59
C LYS A 39 -3.89 2.35 1.36
N VAL A 40 -3.10 1.41 0.87
CA VAL A 40 -1.85 0.99 1.51
C VAL A 40 -0.82 2.12 1.53
N TYR A 41 -0.76 2.94 0.47
CA TYR A 41 0.10 4.12 0.45
C TYR A 41 -0.28 5.14 1.54
N TYR A 42 -1.57 5.45 1.68
CA TYR A 42 -2.03 6.36 2.74
C TYR A 42 -1.83 5.77 4.14
N GLY A 43 -1.97 4.46 4.29
CA GLY A 43 -1.63 3.77 5.53
C GLY A 43 -0.15 3.91 5.89
N ALA A 44 0.76 3.71 4.95
CA ALA A 44 2.18 3.90 5.15
C ALA A 44 2.53 5.37 5.47
N LYS A 45 1.86 6.31 4.80
CA LYS A 45 2.04 7.74 5.06
C LYS A 45 1.61 8.10 6.49
N ALA A 46 0.44 7.65 6.93
CA ALA A 46 -0.03 7.88 8.30
C ALA A 46 0.92 7.30 9.35
N GLY A 47 1.43 6.09 9.12
CA GLY A 47 2.43 5.48 9.98
C GLY A 47 3.74 6.26 10.03
N LEU A 48 4.19 6.79 8.89
CA LEU A 48 5.39 7.61 8.82
C LEU A 48 5.22 8.93 9.59
N GLU A 49 4.10 9.62 9.42
CA GLU A 49 3.79 10.86 10.14
C GLU A 49 3.71 10.62 11.66
N TRP A 50 3.08 9.52 12.08
CA TRP A 50 3.06 9.12 13.47
C TRP A 50 4.48 8.86 14.01
N GLY A 51 5.32 8.14 13.28
CA GLY A 51 6.70 7.85 13.65
C GLY A 51 7.55 9.12 13.77
N ILE A 52 7.40 10.07 12.84
CA ILE A 52 8.07 11.37 12.89
C ILE A 52 7.64 12.14 14.16
N GLN A 53 6.34 12.20 14.43
CA GLN A 53 5.82 12.88 15.60
C GLN A 53 6.39 12.31 16.91
N GLN A 54 6.52 10.98 17.00
CA GLN A 54 7.13 10.33 18.17
C GLN A 54 8.63 10.65 18.31
N ALA A 55 9.35 10.66 17.19
CA ALA A 55 10.80 10.89 17.19
C ALA A 55 11.19 12.33 17.55
N ILE A 56 10.34 13.32 17.21
CA ILE A 56 10.59 14.75 17.47
C ILE A 56 9.79 15.32 18.64
N ALA A 57 9.08 14.47 19.40
CA ALA A 57 8.27 14.92 20.53
C ALA A 57 9.12 15.68 21.56
N PRO A 58 8.76 16.94 21.91
CA PRO A 58 9.64 17.79 22.72
C PRO A 58 9.81 17.32 24.17
N ALA A 59 8.83 16.58 24.71
CA ALA A 59 8.86 16.13 26.09
C ALA A 59 9.59 14.80 26.29
N ALA A 60 9.49 13.89 25.35
CA ALA A 60 10.13 12.58 25.39
C ALA A 60 10.21 12.00 23.97
N PRO A 61 11.28 12.25 23.23
CA PRO A 61 11.45 11.63 21.91
C PRO A 61 11.56 10.11 22.06
N VAL A 62 10.72 9.39 21.34
CA VAL A 62 10.65 7.92 21.38
C VAL A 62 11.01 7.38 20.00
N CYS A 63 12.07 6.57 19.97
CA CYS A 63 12.48 5.85 18.77
C CYS A 63 12.43 4.35 19.04
N ASN A 64 11.26 3.75 18.85
CA ASN A 64 11.06 2.33 19.06
C ASN A 64 11.59 1.54 17.86
N ALA A 65 12.31 0.45 18.11
CA ALA A 65 12.86 -0.41 17.08
C ALA A 65 11.77 -0.96 16.13
N SER A 66 10.57 -1.24 16.66
CA SER A 66 9.41 -1.64 15.85
C SER A 66 8.12 -1.41 16.64
N THR A 67 7.14 -0.82 15.97
CA THR A 67 5.77 -0.67 16.50
C THR A 67 4.78 -1.10 15.41
N ASN A 68 3.84 -1.96 15.78
CA ASN A 68 2.80 -2.46 14.88
C ASN A 68 1.43 -1.99 15.36
N PHE A 69 0.61 -1.52 14.45
CA PHE A 69 -0.79 -1.20 14.72
C PHE A 69 -1.66 -1.41 13.49
N ASN A 70 -2.96 -1.62 13.72
CA ASN A 70 -3.94 -1.77 12.66
C ASN A 70 -4.77 -0.48 12.54
N LEU A 71 -4.94 0.00 11.33
CA LEU A 71 -5.84 1.13 11.06
C LEU A 71 -7.28 0.63 11.03
N THR A 72 -8.10 1.19 11.92
CA THR A 72 -9.51 0.76 12.11
C THR A 72 -10.53 1.81 11.70
N GLN A 73 -10.08 2.98 11.23
CA GLN A 73 -10.96 4.11 10.93
C GLN A 73 -10.97 4.48 9.45
N GLY A 74 -12.11 4.93 8.99
CA GLY A 74 -12.30 5.45 7.64
C GLY A 74 -12.08 4.40 6.55
N GLY A 75 -11.61 4.85 5.41
CA GLY A 75 -11.30 4.00 4.26
C GLY A 75 -10.06 3.12 4.41
N LEU A 76 -9.34 3.21 5.54
CA LEU A 76 -8.08 2.48 5.80
C LEU A 76 -8.25 1.26 6.71
N THR A 77 -9.48 0.82 6.94
CA THR A 77 -9.74 -0.39 7.73
C THR A 77 -9.02 -1.61 7.17
N ASN A 78 -8.49 -2.45 8.07
CA ASN A 78 -7.73 -3.68 7.77
C ASN A 78 -6.38 -3.44 7.09
N ILE A 79 -5.79 -2.26 7.27
CA ILE A 79 -4.40 -2.01 6.89
C ILE A 79 -3.52 -2.13 8.13
N ASN A 80 -2.60 -3.09 8.11
CA ASN A 80 -1.58 -3.25 9.14
C ASN A 80 -0.37 -2.37 8.82
N VAL A 81 0.06 -1.60 9.80
CA VAL A 81 1.20 -0.68 9.69
C VAL A 81 2.28 -1.09 10.67
N THR A 82 3.49 -1.22 10.17
CA THR A 82 4.70 -1.44 10.95
C THR A 82 5.59 -0.22 10.81
N VAL A 83 5.89 0.44 11.91
CA VAL A 83 6.82 1.57 11.95
C VAL A 83 8.08 1.14 12.68
N THR A 84 9.22 1.33 12.03
CA THR A 84 10.54 1.08 12.63
C THR A 84 11.30 2.39 12.70
N CYS A 85 11.99 2.60 13.81
CA CYS A 85 12.83 3.76 14.04
C CYS A 85 14.22 3.31 14.48
N THR A 86 15.25 3.92 13.90
CA THR A 86 16.63 3.83 14.36
C THR A 86 17.20 5.23 14.52
N SER A 87 18.00 5.45 15.55
CA SER A 87 18.63 6.74 15.80
C SER A 87 20.15 6.62 15.80
N THR A 88 20.82 7.65 15.29
CA THR A 88 22.27 7.82 15.37
C THR A 88 22.59 9.16 16.03
N THR A 89 23.59 9.17 16.91
CA THR A 89 24.05 10.39 17.57
C THR A 89 25.07 11.13 16.69
N HIS A 90 24.89 12.43 16.58
CA HIS A 90 25.80 13.34 15.91
C HIS A 90 26.20 14.49 16.85
N GLY A 91 27.38 14.38 17.50
CA GLY A 91 27.85 15.40 18.44
C GLY A 91 27.02 15.50 19.72
N ALA A 92 27.22 16.57 20.48
CA ALA A 92 26.59 16.74 21.78
C ALA A 92 25.07 16.96 21.71
N GLY A 93 24.32 15.88 21.91
CA GLY A 93 22.85 15.95 22.04
C GLY A 93 22.05 16.00 20.72
N ASN A 94 22.72 15.89 19.57
CA ASN A 94 22.05 15.84 18.29
C ASN A 94 21.79 14.40 17.85
N PHE A 95 20.58 14.14 17.41
CA PHE A 95 20.16 12.83 16.91
C PHE A 95 19.64 12.94 15.47
N VAL A 96 19.95 11.93 14.69
CA VAL A 96 19.32 11.70 13.39
C VAL A 96 18.49 10.43 13.50
N TYR A 97 17.22 10.55 13.19
CA TYR A 97 16.24 9.45 13.22
C TYR A 97 15.95 8.98 11.80
N TYR A 98 16.09 7.68 11.59
CA TYR A 98 15.70 7.01 10.36
C TYR A 98 14.41 6.25 10.63
N ILE A 99 13.34 6.69 10.01
CA ILE A 99 12.00 6.16 10.24
C ILE A 99 11.55 5.46 8.96
N THR A 100 11.16 4.20 9.09
CA THR A 100 10.56 3.44 7.99
C THR A 100 9.16 3.02 8.41
N SER A 101 8.18 3.38 7.60
CA SER A 101 6.80 2.93 7.74
C SER A 101 6.46 1.98 6.61
N CYS A 102 5.94 0.83 6.96
CA CYS A 102 5.46 -0.17 6.03
C CYS A 102 4.00 -0.47 6.31
N ALA A 103 3.15 -0.35 5.30
CA ALA A 103 1.74 -0.73 5.38
C ALA A 103 1.43 -1.90 4.46
N THR A 104 0.54 -2.77 4.87
CA THR A 104 0.14 -3.96 4.13
C THR A 104 -1.31 -4.34 4.37
N THR A 105 -1.92 -4.98 3.37
CA THR A 105 -3.21 -5.68 3.52
C THR A 105 -3.09 -7.03 4.22
N GLY A 106 -1.87 -7.53 4.38
CA GLY A 106 -1.57 -8.77 5.12
C GLY A 106 -1.42 -8.54 6.63
N THR A 107 -1.03 -9.58 7.34
CA THR A 107 -0.83 -9.53 8.81
C THR A 107 0.45 -8.82 9.22
N SER A 108 1.45 -8.79 8.35
CA SER A 108 2.74 -8.12 8.60
C SER A 108 3.39 -7.75 7.28
N CYS A 109 4.28 -6.74 7.32
CA CYS A 109 5.14 -6.45 6.18
C CYS A 109 6.13 -7.59 6.00
N ALA A 110 5.95 -8.34 4.94
CA ALA A 110 6.71 -9.54 4.68
C ALA A 110 8.11 -9.25 4.11
N ALA A 111 9.04 -10.13 4.41
CA ALA A 111 10.26 -10.26 3.65
C ALA A 111 9.94 -10.58 2.16
N PRO A 112 10.80 -10.17 1.21
CA PRO A 112 10.59 -10.47 -0.21
C PRO A 112 10.46 -11.99 -0.39
N GLY A 113 9.29 -12.47 -0.80
CA GLY A 113 8.97 -13.90 -0.96
C GLY A 113 7.50 -14.27 -0.75
N VAL A 114 6.69 -13.41 -0.13
CA VAL A 114 5.23 -13.63 0.03
C VAL A 114 4.45 -13.09 -1.19
N LEU A 115 5.13 -12.89 -2.29
CA LEU A 115 4.62 -12.27 -3.53
C LEU A 115 3.71 -13.19 -4.37
N GLY A 116 3.03 -14.15 -3.77
CA GLY A 116 2.14 -15.06 -4.50
C GLY A 116 0.64 -14.81 -4.31
N ASN A 117 0.25 -13.91 -3.42
CA ASN A 117 -1.16 -13.64 -3.16
C ASN A 117 -1.63 -12.42 -3.97
N VAL A 118 -2.57 -12.63 -4.87
CA VAL A 118 -3.12 -11.58 -5.75
C VAL A 118 -3.78 -10.41 -5.00
N ASN A 119 -4.13 -10.63 -3.73
CA ASN A 119 -4.73 -9.61 -2.86
C ASN A 119 -3.72 -8.95 -1.89
N TYR A 120 -2.44 -9.33 -1.97
CA TYR A 120 -1.40 -8.75 -1.15
C TYR A 120 -0.91 -7.43 -1.77
N ALA A 121 -1.01 -6.37 -1.00
CA ALA A 121 -0.41 -5.08 -1.33
C ALA A 121 0.44 -4.60 -0.17
N GLU A 122 1.62 -4.11 -0.48
CA GLU A 122 2.56 -3.53 0.49
C GLU A 122 3.14 -2.22 -0.06
N ARG A 123 3.29 -1.24 0.81
CA ARG A 123 4.00 0.00 0.52
C ARG A 123 4.90 0.36 1.69
N ARG A 124 6.12 0.77 1.35
CA ARG A 124 7.12 1.19 2.32
C ARG A 124 7.55 2.62 2.04
N LEU A 125 7.51 3.46 3.05
CA LEU A 125 7.96 4.85 3.01
C LEU A 125 9.06 5.05 4.06
N GLN A 126 10.00 5.92 3.76
CA GLN A 126 11.12 6.24 4.64
C GLN A 126 11.27 7.74 4.78
N ALA A 127 11.64 8.18 5.97
CA ALA A 127 12.02 9.55 6.25
C ALA A 127 13.22 9.59 7.17
N THR A 128 14.03 10.62 7.00
CA THR A 128 15.11 10.96 7.92
C THR A 128 14.80 12.31 8.55
N VAL A 129 14.82 12.35 9.85
CA VAL A 129 14.53 13.56 10.64
C VAL A 129 15.66 13.80 11.62
N SER A 130 16.06 15.05 11.80
CA SER A 130 17.06 15.45 12.81
C SER A 130 16.45 16.45 13.78
N ASN A 131 16.92 16.40 15.02
CA ASN A 131 16.62 17.42 16.01
C ASN A 131 17.68 18.54 16.04
N ILE A 132 18.48 18.66 14.99
CA ILE A 132 19.50 19.73 14.88
C ILE A 132 18.76 21.05 14.63
N PRO A 133 18.97 22.09 15.46
CA PRO A 133 18.36 23.40 15.30
C PRO A 133 18.88 24.14 14.08
#